data_179c31d399d3390333d8a757e375b69f
#
_entry.id   179c31d399d3390333d8a757e375b69f
#
_cell.length_a   1.000
_cell.length_b   1.000
_cell.length_c   1.000
_cell.angle_alpha   90.00
_cell.angle_beta   90.00
_cell.angle_gamma   90.00
#
_symmetry.space_group_name_H-M   'P 1'
#
loop_
_entity.id
_entity.type
_entity.pdbx_description
1 polymer ?
#
loop_
_entity_poly.entity_id
_entity_poly.type
_entity_poly.pdbx_seq_one_letter_code
_entity_poly.pdbx_strand_id
1 'polypeptide(L)'
;MKLVRCGADASEKANARQDTCNLAPSARLSLNQSVPTKIIAVANQKGGVGKTTTAVNLAACLAALGQRVLLVDIDPQANATSGVGLEKTEGASAYRALLGEETLIGRIKPTAFARLEVVPSEVDLCGAEIELARMENHLQRLTLALQPIRESKRFDLIIIDCAPSLGVLTLNAFAAADALLVPLQCEYYALEGISMIHRVLGQVREAGVNPRLELLGVVMTMFDGRTRLSQQVLSEVREHFGEKVFDTVIPRTTRLAEAPSHGQPIIHYDKYSAGAAAYEVLAQEVLERLGGGLKVEG
;
A
#
# COMPACT_ATOMS: atom_id res chain seq x y z
N MET A 1 19.53 -7.99 81.50
CA MET A 1 18.79 -7.45 82.63
C MET A 1 17.72 -6.50 82.11
N LYS A 2 16.44 -6.81 82.47
CA LYS A 2 15.20 -6.04 82.35
C LYS A 2 14.72 -5.63 80.89
N LEU A 3 13.81 -6.37 80.45
CA LEU A 3 12.40 -6.13 80.08
C LEU A 3 11.84 -4.74 80.49
N VAL A 4 11.10 -4.09 79.60
CA VAL A 4 9.72 -3.63 79.86
C VAL A 4 8.96 -3.52 78.51
N ARG A 5 7.77 -4.07 78.50
CA ARG A 5 6.66 -4.01 77.55
C ARG A 5 5.91 -2.71 77.73
N CYS A 6 5.21 -2.33 76.71
CA CYS A 6 3.83 -1.82 76.60
C CYS A 6 3.78 -0.90 75.35
N GLY A 7 2.86 -0.92 74.51
CA GLY A 7 1.54 -1.45 74.39
C GLY A 7 0.73 -0.54 73.50
N ALA A 8 -0.05 -1.17 72.65
CA ALA A 8 -1.37 -0.75 72.11
C ALA A 8 -1.53 0.54 71.30
N ASP A 9 -1.89 0.32 70.08
CA ASP A 9 -3.17 0.72 69.44
C ASP A 9 -3.36 2.20 69.09
N ALA A 10 -3.47 2.43 67.79
CA ALA A 10 -4.54 3.28 67.23
C ALA A 10 -4.51 3.26 65.74
N SER A 11 -5.54 2.70 65.20
CA SER A 11 -5.99 2.82 63.82
C SER A 11 -6.17 4.26 63.40
N GLU A 12 -5.61 4.66 62.26
CA GLU A 12 -6.26 5.69 61.49
C GLU A 12 -5.95 5.55 60.00
N LYS A 13 -6.99 5.65 59.23
CA LYS A 13 -7.16 5.50 57.81
C LYS A 13 -6.33 6.54 57.07
N ALA A 14 -5.46 6.12 56.17
CA ALA A 14 -5.01 6.94 55.08
C ALA A 14 -5.41 6.27 53.75
N ASN A 15 -6.46 6.80 53.18
CA ASN A 15 -7.03 6.49 51.89
C ASN A 15 -6.03 6.97 50.82
N ALA A 16 -5.14 6.12 50.32
CA ALA A 16 -4.34 6.40 49.15
C ALA A 16 -5.20 6.16 47.91
N ARG A 17 -5.59 7.26 47.30
CA ARG A 17 -6.24 7.27 45.98
C ARG A 17 -5.28 6.61 44.96
N GLN A 18 -5.63 5.43 44.52
CA GLN A 18 -5.12 4.85 43.31
C GLN A 18 -5.72 5.64 42.12
N ASP A 19 -5.02 6.61 41.63
CA ASP A 19 -5.30 7.16 40.31
C ASP A 19 -4.96 6.10 39.25
N THR A 20 -5.95 5.27 38.96
CA THR A 20 -5.93 4.42 37.77
C THR A 20 -6.04 5.35 36.58
N CYS A 21 -4.91 5.55 35.93
CA CYS A 21 -4.84 6.17 34.61
C CYS A 21 -5.63 5.27 33.64
N ASN A 22 -6.92 5.53 33.50
CA ASN A 22 -7.77 4.98 32.46
C ASN A 22 -7.33 5.59 31.13
N LEU A 23 -6.33 4.97 30.50
CA LEU A 23 -6.13 5.10 29.07
C LEU A 23 -7.39 4.55 28.41
N ALA A 24 -8.20 5.45 27.88
CA ALA A 24 -9.34 5.11 27.06
C ALA A 24 -8.90 4.12 25.97
N PRO A 25 -9.64 3.04 25.72
CA PRO A 25 -9.33 2.12 24.63
C PRO A 25 -9.37 2.92 23.34
N SER A 26 -8.24 2.92 22.61
CA SER A 26 -8.13 3.49 21.29
C SER A 26 -9.38 3.10 20.48
N ALA A 27 -10.14 4.11 20.03
CA ALA A 27 -11.33 3.93 19.24
C ALA A 27 -11.00 3.00 18.06
N ARG A 28 -11.53 1.78 18.10
CA ARG A 28 -11.46 0.86 16.97
C ARG A 28 -12.31 1.46 15.88
N LEU A 29 -11.66 2.02 14.89
CA LEU A 29 -12.29 2.36 13.62
C LEU A 29 -12.73 1.08 12.94
N SER A 30 -13.91 0.60 13.29
CA SER A 30 -14.57 -0.46 12.55
C SER A 30 -15.18 0.18 11.31
N LEU A 31 -14.56 -0.03 10.15
CA LEU A 31 -15.26 0.16 8.89
C LEU A 31 -16.56 -0.66 8.96
N ASN A 32 -17.68 0.04 8.77
CA ASN A 32 -18.99 -0.56 8.71
C ASN A 32 -18.95 -1.72 7.70
N GLN A 33 -19.43 -2.91 8.03
CA GLN A 33 -19.34 -4.16 7.25
C GLN A 33 -19.93 -4.09 5.82
N SER A 34 -20.31 -2.91 5.34
CA SER A 34 -20.93 -2.67 4.04
C SER A 34 -20.03 -2.02 2.99
N VAL A 35 -18.79 -1.64 3.32
CA VAL A 35 -17.90 -0.99 2.34
C VAL A 35 -17.29 -2.05 1.43
N PRO A 36 -17.45 -1.92 0.09
CA PRO A 36 -16.85 -2.89 -0.84
C PRO A 36 -15.32 -2.78 -0.81
N THR A 37 -14.64 -3.94 -0.94
CA THR A 37 -13.18 -4.00 -1.09
C THR A 37 -12.72 -3.06 -2.20
N LYS A 38 -11.79 -2.16 -1.92
CA LYS A 38 -11.20 -1.24 -2.90
C LYS A 38 -9.88 -1.79 -3.43
N ILE A 39 -9.68 -1.67 -4.73
CA ILE A 39 -8.47 -2.13 -5.42
C ILE A 39 -7.71 -0.92 -5.96
N ILE A 40 -6.45 -0.77 -5.55
CA ILE A 40 -5.56 0.32 -5.96
C ILE A 40 -4.39 -0.28 -6.73
N ALA A 41 -4.20 0.12 -7.98
CA ALA A 41 -2.99 -0.17 -8.73
C ALA A 41 -1.93 0.90 -8.45
N VAL A 42 -0.71 0.49 -8.14
CA VAL A 42 0.46 1.37 -8.01
C VAL A 42 1.31 1.22 -9.25
N ALA A 43 1.25 2.19 -10.15
CA ALA A 43 1.89 2.07 -11.44
C ALA A 43 2.53 3.37 -11.92
N ASN A 44 3.61 3.22 -12.68
CA ASN A 44 4.24 4.24 -13.50
C ASN A 44 5.12 3.53 -14.52
N GLN A 45 5.13 4.00 -15.76
CA GLN A 45 5.94 3.42 -16.83
C GLN A 45 7.44 3.57 -16.58
N LYS A 46 7.86 4.64 -15.91
CA LYS A 46 9.28 4.89 -15.60
C LYS A 46 9.77 3.91 -14.52
N GLY A 47 10.89 3.24 -14.80
CA GLY A 47 11.61 2.44 -13.80
C GLY A 47 12.21 3.31 -12.70
N GLY A 48 12.35 2.74 -11.48
CA GLY A 48 13.08 3.39 -10.40
C GLY A 48 12.35 4.55 -9.69
N VAL A 49 11.09 4.84 -9.99
CA VAL A 49 10.32 5.94 -9.36
C VAL A 49 9.73 5.60 -7.99
N GLY A 50 10.01 4.42 -7.44
CA GLY A 50 9.53 3.99 -6.13
C GLY A 50 8.14 3.33 -6.13
N LYS A 51 7.70 2.69 -7.23
CA LYS A 51 6.43 1.93 -7.28
C LYS A 51 6.34 0.89 -6.19
N THR A 52 7.21 -0.09 -6.23
CA THR A 52 7.29 -1.19 -5.25
C THR A 52 7.48 -0.67 -3.83
N THR A 53 8.37 0.31 -3.64
CA THR A 53 8.56 0.96 -2.34
C THR A 53 7.27 1.56 -1.83
N THR A 54 6.50 2.22 -2.71
CA THR A 54 5.20 2.80 -2.35
C THR A 54 4.16 1.71 -2.08
N ALA A 55 4.05 0.69 -2.94
CA ALA A 55 3.09 -0.39 -2.76
C ALA A 55 3.29 -1.12 -1.42
N VAL A 56 4.53 -1.52 -1.11
CA VAL A 56 4.89 -2.23 0.13
C VAL A 56 4.62 -1.36 1.37
N ASN A 57 5.14 -0.14 1.38
CA ASN A 57 5.05 0.71 2.57
C ASN A 57 3.65 1.26 2.80
N LEU A 58 2.92 1.60 1.72
CA LEU A 58 1.51 1.98 1.82
C LEU A 58 0.67 0.82 2.36
N ALA A 59 0.84 -0.40 1.82
CA ALA A 59 0.12 -1.59 2.29
C ALA A 59 0.38 -1.85 3.78
N ALA A 60 1.63 -1.75 4.23
CA ALA A 60 2.00 -1.95 5.63
C ALA A 60 1.42 -0.85 6.54
N CYS A 61 1.46 0.43 6.13
CA CYS A 61 0.89 1.53 6.90
C CYS A 61 -0.65 1.44 6.98
N LEU A 62 -1.33 1.08 5.88
CA LEU A 62 -2.77 0.83 5.88
C LEU A 62 -3.14 -0.33 6.83
N ALA A 63 -2.34 -1.40 6.86
CA ALA A 63 -2.52 -2.51 7.79
C ALA A 63 -2.32 -2.08 9.24
N ALA A 64 -1.34 -1.23 9.52
CA ALA A 64 -1.10 -0.63 10.85
C ALA A 64 -2.25 0.28 11.29
N LEU A 65 -2.92 0.96 10.36
CA LEU A 65 -4.16 1.72 10.60
C LEU A 65 -5.41 0.83 10.77
N GLY A 66 -5.23 -0.49 10.84
CA GLY A 66 -6.31 -1.44 11.13
C GLY A 66 -7.03 -2.02 9.92
N GLN A 67 -6.65 -1.65 8.70
CA GLN A 67 -7.22 -2.21 7.47
C GLN A 67 -6.72 -3.65 7.22
N ARG A 68 -7.57 -4.51 6.65
CA ARG A 68 -7.16 -5.83 6.16
C ARG A 68 -6.68 -5.63 4.71
N VAL A 69 -5.38 -5.79 4.50
CA VAL A 69 -4.73 -5.46 3.22
C VAL A 69 -4.19 -6.70 2.54
N LEU A 70 -4.49 -6.85 1.26
CA LEU A 70 -3.83 -7.79 0.35
C LEU A 70 -2.91 -7.02 -0.58
N LEU A 71 -1.61 -7.32 -0.52
CA LEU A 71 -0.65 -6.87 -1.51
C LEU A 71 -0.58 -7.92 -2.63
N VAL A 72 -0.76 -7.51 -3.88
CA VAL A 72 -0.66 -8.38 -5.05
C VAL A 72 0.55 -7.93 -5.87
N ASP A 73 1.59 -8.74 -5.85
CA ASP A 73 2.82 -8.48 -6.62
C ASP A 73 2.65 -9.09 -8.02
N ILE A 74 2.62 -8.24 -9.06
CA ILE A 74 2.55 -8.68 -10.46
C ILE A 74 3.78 -8.24 -11.28
N ASP A 75 4.85 -7.79 -10.58
CA ASP A 75 6.13 -7.56 -11.23
C ASP A 75 6.94 -8.88 -11.22
N PRO A 76 7.37 -9.41 -12.39
CA PRO A 76 8.23 -10.60 -12.44
C PRO A 76 9.52 -10.49 -11.64
N GLN A 77 9.96 -9.28 -11.32
CA GLN A 77 11.12 -9.06 -10.44
C GLN A 77 10.84 -9.45 -8.98
N ALA A 78 9.57 -9.57 -8.57
CA ALA A 78 9.13 -9.99 -7.23
C ALA A 78 9.76 -9.15 -6.10
N ASN A 79 9.89 -7.84 -6.31
CA ASN A 79 10.48 -6.95 -5.33
C ASN A 79 9.52 -6.63 -4.17
N ALA A 80 8.20 -6.58 -4.41
CA ALA A 80 7.23 -6.42 -3.34
C ALA A 80 7.16 -7.67 -2.46
N THR A 81 7.26 -8.85 -3.07
CA THR A 81 7.35 -10.15 -2.37
C THR A 81 8.52 -10.16 -1.39
N SER A 82 9.73 -9.84 -1.87
CA SER A 82 10.93 -9.74 -1.02
C SER A 82 10.80 -8.62 0.02
N GLY A 83 10.19 -7.49 -0.35
CA GLY A 83 10.01 -6.33 0.52
C GLY A 83 9.10 -6.58 1.74
N VAL A 84 8.29 -7.64 1.71
CA VAL A 84 7.49 -8.10 2.86
C VAL A 84 8.05 -9.38 3.51
N GLY A 85 9.30 -9.73 3.21
CA GLY A 85 10.05 -10.79 3.86
C GLY A 85 9.74 -12.20 3.35
N LEU A 86 9.11 -12.36 2.19
CA LEU A 86 8.87 -13.66 1.59
C LEU A 86 9.99 -14.01 0.60
N GLU A 87 10.37 -15.28 0.59
CA GLU A 87 11.26 -15.83 -0.43
C GLU A 87 10.53 -16.01 -1.75
N LYS A 88 11.25 -15.81 -2.85
CA LYS A 88 10.76 -16.09 -4.19
C LYS A 88 10.72 -17.60 -4.38
N THR A 89 9.53 -18.16 -4.46
CA THR A 89 9.31 -19.61 -4.56
C THR A 89 8.69 -19.94 -5.90
N GLU A 90 9.26 -20.90 -6.62
CA GLU A 90 8.77 -21.37 -7.90
C GLU A 90 7.32 -21.85 -7.79
N GLY A 91 6.48 -21.44 -8.73
CA GLY A 91 5.05 -21.76 -8.79
C GLY A 91 4.20 -21.05 -7.73
N ALA A 92 4.73 -20.07 -6.99
CA ALA A 92 3.96 -19.37 -5.96
C ALA A 92 3.19 -18.15 -6.48
N SER A 93 3.50 -17.67 -7.68
CA SER A 93 2.95 -16.44 -8.24
C SER A 93 1.47 -16.52 -8.65
N ALA A 94 0.95 -15.41 -9.12
CA ALA A 94 -0.39 -15.34 -9.71
C ALA A 94 -0.51 -16.02 -11.09
N TYR A 95 0.59 -16.50 -11.67
CA TYR A 95 0.66 -16.99 -13.05
C TYR A 95 -0.46 -17.95 -13.42
N ARG A 96 -0.56 -19.08 -12.73
CA ARG A 96 -1.59 -20.10 -13.03
C ARG A 96 -3.02 -19.60 -12.78
N ALA A 97 -3.19 -18.71 -11.80
CA ALA A 97 -4.50 -18.10 -11.56
C ALA A 97 -4.90 -17.14 -12.70
N LEU A 98 -3.95 -16.43 -13.30
CA LEU A 98 -4.19 -15.60 -14.46
C LEU A 98 -4.55 -16.45 -15.71
N LEU A 99 -3.97 -17.62 -15.87
CA LEU A 99 -4.34 -18.57 -16.91
C LEU A 99 -5.71 -19.24 -16.66
N GLY A 100 -6.24 -19.15 -15.43
CA GLY A 100 -7.49 -19.79 -15.04
C GLY A 100 -7.36 -21.27 -14.66
N GLU A 101 -6.15 -21.73 -14.43
CA GLU A 101 -5.83 -23.09 -14.03
C GLU A 101 -6.04 -23.32 -12.53
N GLU A 102 -5.93 -22.25 -11.74
CA GLU A 102 -6.07 -22.26 -10.29
C GLU A 102 -6.81 -21.01 -9.77
N THR A 103 -7.11 -20.99 -8.47
CA THR A 103 -7.70 -19.84 -7.82
C THR A 103 -6.61 -18.95 -7.20
N LEU A 104 -6.74 -17.63 -7.34
CA LEU A 104 -5.82 -16.67 -6.72
C LEU A 104 -5.86 -16.76 -5.19
N ILE A 105 -6.99 -17.18 -4.59
CA ILE A 105 -7.12 -17.38 -3.14
C ILE A 105 -6.09 -18.38 -2.63
N GLY A 106 -5.81 -19.45 -3.38
CA GLY A 106 -4.81 -20.45 -3.02
C GLY A 106 -3.36 -19.94 -3.01
N ARG A 107 -3.12 -18.78 -3.62
CA ARG A 107 -1.80 -18.14 -3.71
C ARG A 107 -1.54 -17.11 -2.63
N ILE A 108 -2.55 -16.74 -1.84
CA ILE A 108 -2.40 -15.79 -0.75
C ILE A 108 -1.54 -16.39 0.34
N LYS A 109 -0.50 -15.67 0.74
CA LYS A 109 0.43 -16.03 1.80
C LYS A 109 0.33 -15.00 2.95
N PRO A 110 0.38 -15.45 4.21
CA PRO A 110 0.52 -14.55 5.34
C PRO A 110 1.92 -13.91 5.32
N THR A 111 2.01 -12.69 5.84
CA THR A 111 3.28 -12.04 6.13
C THR A 111 3.55 -12.02 7.64
N ALA A 112 4.74 -11.59 8.05
CA ALA A 112 5.05 -11.35 9.46
C ALA A 112 4.32 -10.12 10.04
N PHE A 113 3.65 -9.34 9.19
CA PHE A 113 3.01 -8.08 9.56
C PHE A 113 1.50 -8.28 9.72
N ALA A 114 0.98 -7.89 10.89
CA ALA A 114 -0.44 -8.07 11.19
C ALA A 114 -1.33 -7.40 10.14
N ARG A 115 -2.41 -8.09 9.71
CA ARG A 115 -3.41 -7.61 8.74
C ARG A 115 -2.87 -7.37 7.32
N LEU A 116 -1.64 -7.76 7.01
CA LEU A 116 -1.04 -7.71 5.69
C LEU A 116 -0.79 -9.13 5.19
N GLU A 117 -1.44 -9.48 4.09
CA GLU A 117 -1.20 -10.71 3.35
C GLU A 117 -0.72 -10.37 1.93
N VAL A 118 -0.12 -11.33 1.24
CA VAL A 118 0.45 -11.11 -0.09
C VAL A 118 0.14 -12.24 -1.05
N VAL A 119 -0.14 -11.91 -2.31
CA VAL A 119 0.03 -12.81 -3.44
C VAL A 119 1.42 -12.55 -3.98
N PRO A 120 2.36 -13.49 -3.81
CA PRO A 120 3.74 -13.30 -4.21
C PRO A 120 3.89 -13.33 -5.74
N SER A 121 5.02 -12.80 -6.21
CA SER A 121 5.45 -12.87 -7.60
C SER A 121 6.70 -13.70 -7.74
N GLU A 122 6.97 -14.10 -8.96
CA GLU A 122 8.21 -14.72 -9.39
C GLU A 122 8.42 -14.55 -10.91
N VAL A 123 9.56 -15.06 -11.41
CA VAL A 123 9.99 -14.88 -12.81
C VAL A 123 9.04 -15.52 -13.84
N ASP A 124 8.22 -16.50 -13.45
CA ASP A 124 7.24 -17.17 -14.32
C ASP A 124 6.21 -16.20 -14.89
N LEU A 125 5.92 -15.10 -14.21
CA LEU A 125 5.05 -14.04 -14.74
C LEU A 125 5.56 -13.40 -16.05
N CYS A 126 6.86 -13.53 -16.38
CA CYS A 126 7.34 -13.17 -17.72
C CYS A 126 6.67 -14.03 -18.82
N GLY A 127 6.44 -15.31 -18.52
CA GLY A 127 5.72 -16.21 -19.43
C GLY A 127 4.24 -15.83 -19.56
N ALA A 128 3.64 -15.36 -18.48
CA ALA A 128 2.24 -14.94 -18.46
C ALA A 128 1.96 -13.83 -19.48
N GLU A 129 2.86 -12.88 -19.69
CA GLU A 129 2.65 -11.83 -20.70
C GLU A 129 2.47 -12.39 -22.12
N ILE A 130 3.19 -13.44 -22.46
CA ILE A 130 3.13 -14.07 -23.79
C ILE A 130 1.86 -14.92 -23.92
N GLU A 131 1.52 -15.69 -22.90
CA GLU A 131 0.38 -16.61 -22.94
C GLU A 131 -0.94 -15.88 -22.83
N LEU A 132 -1.04 -14.92 -21.92
CA LEU A 132 -2.23 -14.08 -21.75
C LEU A 132 -2.58 -13.35 -23.06
N ALA A 133 -1.59 -12.81 -23.77
CA ALA A 133 -1.85 -12.09 -25.04
C ALA A 133 -2.59 -12.91 -26.10
N ARG A 134 -2.58 -14.25 -25.97
CA ARG A 134 -3.25 -15.18 -26.90
C ARG A 134 -4.62 -15.64 -26.42
N MET A 135 -5.00 -15.27 -25.19
CA MET A 135 -6.26 -15.72 -24.59
C MET A 135 -7.41 -14.77 -24.89
N GLU A 136 -8.61 -15.29 -24.91
CA GLU A 136 -9.82 -14.49 -24.85
C GLU A 136 -9.87 -13.74 -23.51
N ASN A 137 -10.36 -12.48 -23.54
CA ASN A 137 -10.44 -11.62 -22.36
C ASN A 137 -9.08 -11.42 -21.66
N HIS A 138 -7.99 -11.43 -22.43
CA HIS A 138 -6.61 -11.36 -21.92
C HIS A 138 -6.33 -10.14 -21.01
N LEU A 139 -7.08 -9.04 -21.13
CA LEU A 139 -6.95 -7.87 -20.28
C LEU A 139 -7.81 -7.94 -18.99
N GLN A 140 -8.67 -8.94 -18.84
CA GLN A 140 -9.57 -9.06 -17.68
C GLN A 140 -9.22 -10.26 -16.77
N ARG A 141 -8.10 -10.93 -17.02
CA ARG A 141 -7.74 -12.15 -16.29
C ARG A 141 -7.53 -11.90 -14.80
N LEU A 142 -6.86 -10.81 -14.44
CA LEU A 142 -6.67 -10.42 -13.04
C LEU A 142 -8.00 -9.98 -12.39
N THR A 143 -8.87 -9.30 -13.12
CA THR A 143 -10.23 -8.96 -12.65
C THR A 143 -11.00 -10.21 -12.26
N LEU A 144 -11.01 -11.22 -13.14
CA LEU A 144 -11.67 -12.50 -12.89
C LEU A 144 -11.05 -13.25 -11.72
N ALA A 145 -9.72 -13.27 -11.63
CA ALA A 145 -8.99 -13.92 -10.53
C ALA A 145 -9.23 -13.24 -9.16
N LEU A 146 -9.38 -11.91 -9.14
CA LEU A 146 -9.64 -11.14 -7.92
C LEU A 146 -11.12 -11.10 -7.50
N GLN A 147 -12.04 -11.41 -8.40
CA GLN A 147 -13.48 -11.35 -8.12
C GLN A 147 -13.89 -12.16 -6.89
N PRO A 148 -13.51 -13.45 -6.71
CA PRO A 148 -13.86 -14.22 -5.52
C PRO A 148 -13.31 -13.63 -4.22
N ILE A 149 -12.11 -13.02 -4.28
CA ILE A 149 -11.47 -12.36 -3.13
C ILE A 149 -12.28 -11.12 -2.75
N ARG A 150 -12.67 -10.31 -3.74
CA ARG A 150 -13.49 -9.10 -3.55
C ARG A 150 -14.87 -9.43 -2.95
N GLU A 151 -15.51 -10.47 -3.45
CA GLU A 151 -16.82 -10.94 -2.98
C GLU A 151 -16.78 -11.51 -1.56
N SER A 152 -15.66 -12.13 -1.18
CA SER A 152 -15.46 -12.68 0.17
C SER A 152 -15.42 -11.61 1.27
N LYS A 153 -15.16 -10.35 0.93
CA LYS A 153 -14.97 -9.22 1.87
C LYS A 153 -13.89 -9.51 2.94
N ARG A 154 -12.96 -10.40 2.63
CA ARG A 154 -11.84 -10.75 3.51
C ARG A 154 -10.90 -9.57 3.72
N PHE A 155 -10.71 -8.76 2.68
CA PHE A 155 -9.84 -7.59 2.67
C PHE A 155 -10.65 -6.30 2.48
N ASP A 156 -10.20 -5.25 3.14
CA ASP A 156 -10.74 -3.90 2.98
C ASP A 156 -10.11 -3.23 1.76
N LEU A 157 -8.81 -3.50 1.55
CA LEU A 157 -8.00 -2.94 0.48
C LEU A 157 -7.16 -4.01 -0.22
N ILE A 158 -7.03 -3.89 -1.53
CA ILE A 158 -6.09 -4.66 -2.35
C ILE A 158 -5.15 -3.66 -3.03
N ILE A 159 -3.85 -3.80 -2.82
CA ILE A 159 -2.81 -2.98 -3.44
C ILE A 159 -2.09 -3.85 -4.49
N ILE A 160 -2.05 -3.40 -5.73
CA ILE A 160 -1.38 -4.12 -6.82
C ILE A 160 -0.07 -3.39 -7.13
N ASP A 161 1.07 -4.07 -6.94
CA ASP A 161 2.38 -3.56 -7.39
C ASP A 161 2.62 -3.95 -8.84
N CYS A 162 2.79 -2.95 -9.71
CA CYS A 162 2.89 -3.12 -11.15
C CYS A 162 4.35 -3.02 -11.64
N ALA A 163 4.70 -3.83 -12.64
CA ALA A 163 5.96 -3.74 -13.36
C ALA A 163 6.15 -2.35 -14.03
N PRO A 164 7.41 -1.95 -14.33
CA PRO A 164 7.71 -0.68 -15.00
C PRO A 164 7.46 -0.76 -16.53
N SER A 165 6.35 -1.35 -16.93
CA SER A 165 5.97 -1.51 -18.34
C SER A 165 4.46 -1.31 -18.49
N LEU A 166 4.00 -0.96 -19.67
CA LEU A 166 2.58 -0.98 -20.03
C LEU A 166 2.22 -2.29 -20.76
N GLY A 167 2.81 -3.42 -20.31
CA GLY A 167 2.53 -4.74 -20.82
C GLY A 167 1.14 -5.27 -20.39
N VAL A 168 0.83 -6.48 -20.82
CA VAL A 168 -0.46 -7.14 -20.55
C VAL A 168 -0.74 -7.24 -19.05
N LEU A 169 0.26 -7.49 -18.21
CA LEU A 169 0.09 -7.56 -16.75
C LEU A 169 -0.34 -6.22 -16.16
N THR A 170 0.29 -5.11 -16.55
CA THR A 170 -0.08 -3.78 -16.08
C THR A 170 -1.48 -3.38 -16.57
N LEU A 171 -1.85 -3.72 -17.81
CA LEU A 171 -3.21 -3.50 -18.30
C LEU A 171 -4.25 -4.34 -17.54
N ASN A 172 -3.90 -5.55 -17.13
CA ASN A 172 -4.74 -6.36 -16.23
C ASN A 172 -4.93 -5.72 -14.86
N ALA A 173 -3.86 -5.10 -14.29
CA ALA A 173 -4.00 -4.34 -13.05
C ALA A 173 -4.97 -3.17 -13.22
N PHE A 174 -4.87 -2.44 -14.33
CA PHE A 174 -5.78 -1.32 -14.61
C PHE A 174 -7.23 -1.77 -14.84
N ALA A 175 -7.41 -2.94 -15.47
CA ALA A 175 -8.73 -3.54 -15.64
C ALA A 175 -9.38 -3.91 -14.31
N ALA A 176 -8.59 -4.38 -13.36
CA ALA A 176 -9.05 -4.84 -12.05
C ALA A 176 -9.21 -3.72 -11.01
N ALA A 177 -8.46 -2.61 -11.16
CA ALA A 177 -8.39 -1.56 -10.15
C ALA A 177 -9.61 -0.63 -10.16
N ASP A 178 -10.00 -0.15 -8.98
CA ASP A 178 -10.94 0.96 -8.82
C ASP A 178 -10.21 2.29 -8.98
N ALA A 179 -8.93 2.35 -8.57
CA ALA A 179 -8.15 3.58 -8.56
C ALA A 179 -6.67 3.35 -8.90
N LEU A 180 -6.04 4.35 -9.50
CA LEU A 180 -4.62 4.37 -9.83
C LEU A 180 -3.88 5.36 -8.94
N LEU A 181 -2.86 4.89 -8.22
CA LEU A 181 -1.90 5.70 -7.50
C LEU A 181 -0.60 5.74 -8.28
N VAL A 182 -0.07 6.93 -8.52
CA VAL A 182 1.10 7.12 -9.37
C VAL A 182 2.26 7.72 -8.57
N PRO A 183 3.26 6.92 -8.21
CA PRO A 183 4.53 7.43 -7.70
C PRO A 183 5.29 8.17 -8.80
N LEU A 184 5.73 9.39 -8.52
CA LEU A 184 6.44 10.25 -9.46
C LEU A 184 7.69 10.82 -8.81
N GLN A 185 8.86 10.53 -9.37
CA GLN A 185 10.12 11.01 -8.85
C GLN A 185 10.31 12.51 -9.15
N CYS A 186 10.83 13.27 -8.16
CA CYS A 186 11.14 14.70 -8.30
C CYS A 186 12.36 14.94 -9.20
N GLU A 187 12.20 14.67 -10.50
CA GLU A 187 13.23 14.87 -11.54
C GLU A 187 12.66 15.61 -12.75
N TYR A 188 13.53 16.16 -13.59
CA TYR A 188 13.17 16.97 -14.76
C TYR A 188 12.12 16.32 -15.68
N TYR A 189 12.20 15.00 -15.91
CA TYR A 189 11.24 14.27 -16.74
C TYR A 189 9.92 13.91 -16.05
N ALA A 190 9.67 14.43 -14.87
CA ALA A 190 8.41 14.16 -14.16
C ALA A 190 7.19 14.59 -14.99
N LEU A 191 7.25 15.75 -15.64
CA LEU A 191 6.15 16.28 -16.44
C LEU A 191 5.79 15.42 -17.67
N GLU A 192 6.79 14.77 -18.29
CA GLU A 192 6.52 13.85 -19.40
C GLU A 192 5.77 12.59 -18.91
N GLY A 193 6.17 12.06 -17.75
CA GLY A 193 5.48 10.92 -17.11
C GLY A 193 4.01 11.18 -16.86
N ILE A 194 3.66 12.39 -16.56
CA ILE A 194 2.31 12.88 -16.29
C ILE A 194 1.41 12.83 -17.52
N SER A 195 1.86 13.41 -18.62
CA SER A 195 1.11 13.39 -19.89
C SER A 195 0.84 11.95 -20.34
N MET A 196 1.77 11.05 -20.05
CA MET A 196 1.64 9.63 -20.31
C MET A 196 0.52 8.99 -19.46
N ILE A 197 0.42 9.32 -18.18
CA ILE A 197 -0.61 8.79 -17.28
C ILE A 197 -2.01 9.15 -17.77
N HIS A 198 -2.24 10.41 -18.13
CA HIS A 198 -3.51 10.85 -18.70
C HIS A 198 -3.85 10.11 -19.98
N ARG A 199 -2.87 9.93 -20.86
CA ARG A 199 -3.04 9.17 -22.11
C ARG A 199 -3.43 7.72 -21.84
N VAL A 200 -2.72 7.05 -20.92
CA VAL A 200 -3.00 5.65 -20.58
C VAL A 200 -4.38 5.49 -19.96
N LEU A 201 -4.77 6.34 -19.02
CA LEU A 201 -6.11 6.33 -18.44
C LEU A 201 -7.18 6.57 -19.51
N GLY A 202 -6.96 7.52 -20.44
CA GLY A 202 -7.83 7.75 -21.59
C GLY A 202 -7.99 6.48 -22.43
N GLN A 203 -6.88 5.88 -22.84
CA GLN A 203 -6.87 4.66 -23.65
C GLN A 203 -7.56 3.47 -22.96
N VAL A 204 -7.34 3.25 -21.66
CA VAL A 204 -8.00 2.18 -20.89
C VAL A 204 -9.51 2.37 -20.84
N ARG A 205 -9.97 3.62 -20.69
CA ARG A 205 -11.41 3.97 -20.68
C ARG A 205 -12.03 3.86 -22.05
N GLU A 206 -11.42 4.44 -23.08
CA GLU A 206 -11.90 4.43 -24.48
C GLU A 206 -11.94 3.01 -25.07
N ALA A 207 -10.96 2.17 -24.72
CA ALA A 207 -10.95 0.76 -25.11
C ALA A 207 -12.00 -0.09 -24.36
N GLY A 208 -12.76 0.50 -23.43
CA GLY A 208 -13.75 -0.22 -22.63
C GLY A 208 -13.17 -1.23 -21.65
N VAL A 209 -11.86 -1.23 -21.42
CA VAL A 209 -11.18 -2.17 -20.52
C VAL A 209 -11.63 -1.93 -19.07
N ASN A 210 -11.61 -0.68 -18.63
CA ASN A 210 -12.16 -0.26 -17.34
C ASN A 210 -12.61 1.22 -17.38
N PRO A 211 -13.86 1.49 -17.77
CA PRO A 211 -14.39 2.85 -17.85
C PRO A 211 -14.45 3.59 -16.51
N ARG A 212 -14.39 2.84 -15.39
CA ARG A 212 -14.49 3.38 -14.02
C ARG A 212 -13.16 3.61 -13.34
N LEU A 213 -12.05 3.27 -13.98
CA LEU A 213 -10.72 3.52 -13.41
C LEU A 213 -10.49 5.01 -13.19
N GLU A 214 -10.23 5.40 -11.96
CA GLU A 214 -9.98 6.79 -11.58
C GLU A 214 -8.52 7.00 -11.18
N LEU A 215 -8.01 8.22 -11.39
CA LEU A 215 -6.75 8.64 -10.80
C LEU A 215 -7.00 9.01 -9.33
N LEU A 216 -6.53 8.16 -8.41
CA LEU A 216 -6.55 8.44 -6.97
C LEU A 216 -5.66 9.63 -6.66
N GLY A 217 -4.45 9.62 -7.23
CA GLY A 217 -3.53 10.73 -7.12
C GLY A 217 -2.11 10.40 -7.53
N VAL A 218 -1.29 11.45 -7.55
CA VAL A 218 0.13 11.43 -7.81
C VAL A 218 0.87 11.68 -6.51
N VAL A 219 1.75 10.76 -6.10
CA VAL A 219 2.62 10.93 -4.93
C VAL A 219 4.04 11.23 -5.38
N MET A 220 4.56 12.38 -4.93
CA MET A 220 5.94 12.77 -5.22
C MET A 220 6.91 11.95 -4.39
N THR A 221 7.88 11.33 -5.04
CA THR A 221 8.86 10.44 -4.38
C THR A 221 10.28 10.97 -4.53
N MET A 222 11.17 10.46 -3.66
CA MET A 222 12.59 10.83 -3.66
C MET A 222 12.81 12.35 -3.58
N PHE A 223 11.92 13.05 -2.88
CA PHE A 223 12.02 14.49 -2.69
C PHE A 223 13.23 14.85 -1.85
N ASP A 224 14.05 15.77 -2.35
CA ASP A 224 15.14 16.38 -1.59
C ASP A 224 14.88 17.89 -1.48
N GLY A 225 14.36 18.30 -0.32
CA GLY A 225 14.00 19.71 -0.05
C GLY A 225 15.18 20.70 -0.11
N ARG A 226 16.43 20.21 -0.12
CA ARG A 226 17.65 21.03 -0.25
C ARG A 226 17.91 21.45 -1.70
N THR A 227 17.28 20.79 -2.68
CA THR A 227 17.49 21.06 -4.10
C THR A 227 16.39 21.94 -4.67
N ARG A 228 16.79 22.97 -5.43
CA ARG A 228 15.83 23.83 -6.15
C ARG A 228 15.03 23.01 -7.19
N LEU A 229 15.67 22.04 -7.81
CA LEU A 229 15.02 21.17 -8.80
C LEU A 229 13.81 20.44 -8.20
N SER A 230 13.96 19.77 -7.04
CA SER A 230 12.84 19.05 -6.42
C SER A 230 11.69 20.00 -6.05
N GLN A 231 12.00 21.20 -5.55
CA GLN A 231 10.99 22.21 -5.21
C GLN A 231 10.25 22.72 -6.46
N GLN A 232 10.99 23.00 -7.54
CA GLN A 232 10.41 23.46 -8.79
C GLN A 232 9.52 22.37 -9.42
N VAL A 233 10.00 21.14 -9.52
CA VAL A 233 9.23 20.01 -10.06
C VAL A 233 7.94 19.77 -9.24
N LEU A 234 8.02 19.83 -7.90
CA LEU A 234 6.84 19.70 -7.05
C LEU A 234 5.81 20.80 -7.33
N SER A 235 6.28 22.07 -7.47
CA SER A 235 5.41 23.21 -7.79
C SER A 235 4.72 23.04 -9.15
N GLU A 236 5.47 22.67 -10.19
CA GLU A 236 4.94 22.46 -11.54
C GLU A 236 3.93 21.30 -11.60
N VAL A 237 4.21 20.20 -10.87
CA VAL A 237 3.29 19.05 -10.79
C VAL A 237 2.00 19.46 -10.07
N ARG A 238 2.09 20.23 -8.98
CA ARG A 238 0.92 20.73 -8.24
C ARG A 238 0.10 21.72 -9.08
N GLU A 239 0.75 22.59 -9.84
CA GLU A 239 0.07 23.51 -10.76
C GLU A 239 -0.71 22.76 -11.85
N HIS A 240 -0.15 21.66 -12.36
CA HIS A 240 -0.75 20.90 -13.46
C HIS A 240 -1.87 19.96 -13.00
N PHE A 241 -1.75 19.31 -11.83
CA PHE A 241 -2.71 18.30 -11.34
C PHE A 241 -3.62 18.78 -10.20
N GLY A 242 -3.31 19.93 -9.60
CA GLY A 242 -4.11 20.45 -8.51
C GLY A 242 -4.28 19.43 -7.39
N GLU A 243 -5.52 19.20 -7.01
CA GLU A 243 -5.93 18.30 -5.92
C GLU A 243 -5.59 16.81 -6.16
N LYS A 244 -5.22 16.43 -7.39
CA LYS A 244 -4.77 15.06 -7.66
C LYS A 244 -3.35 14.77 -7.16
N VAL A 245 -2.56 15.79 -6.83
CA VAL A 245 -1.27 15.58 -6.14
C VAL A 245 -1.54 15.35 -4.65
N PHE A 246 -0.92 14.32 -4.08
CA PHE A 246 -0.95 14.14 -2.63
C PHE A 246 -0.20 15.28 -1.95
N ASP A 247 -0.69 15.75 -0.81
CA ASP A 247 0.02 16.74 0.01
C ASP A 247 1.30 16.13 0.55
N THR A 248 1.25 14.85 0.87
CA THR A 248 2.39 14.05 1.31
C THR A 248 3.42 13.89 0.20
N VAL A 249 4.68 14.17 0.52
CA VAL A 249 5.84 13.88 -0.33
C VAL A 249 6.74 12.86 0.35
N ILE A 250 7.22 11.87 -0.42
CA ILE A 250 8.13 10.83 0.11
C ILE A 250 9.57 11.31 -0.04
N PRO A 251 10.29 11.49 1.08
CA PRO A 251 11.66 12.00 1.05
C PRO A 251 12.65 10.96 0.49
N ARG A 252 13.73 11.44 -0.10
CA ARG A 252 14.88 10.60 -0.43
C ARG A 252 15.63 10.25 0.85
N THR A 253 15.59 8.99 1.29
CA THR A 253 16.31 8.51 2.47
C THR A 253 16.99 7.18 2.20
N THR A 254 18.15 6.95 2.83
CA THR A 254 18.88 5.68 2.78
C THR A 254 18.07 4.56 3.44
N ARG A 255 17.32 4.86 4.49
CA ARG A 255 16.50 3.88 5.20
C ARG A 255 15.43 3.23 4.33
N LEU A 256 14.78 4.00 3.42
CA LEU A 256 13.83 3.46 2.45
C LEU A 256 14.51 2.55 1.40
N ALA A 257 15.80 2.79 1.10
CA ALA A 257 16.55 1.93 0.19
C ALA A 257 17.08 0.67 0.89
N GLU A 258 17.37 0.73 2.17
CA GLU A 258 17.88 -0.39 2.98
C GLU A 258 16.78 -1.37 3.40
N ALA A 259 15.61 -0.88 3.78
CA ALA A 259 14.50 -1.67 4.31
C ALA A 259 14.16 -2.92 3.48
N PRO A 260 14.09 -2.88 2.13
CA PRO A 260 13.82 -4.06 1.31
C PRO A 260 14.88 -5.16 1.43
N SER A 261 16.16 -4.82 1.68
CA SER A 261 17.23 -5.81 1.87
C SER A 261 17.07 -6.61 3.17
N HIS A 262 16.25 -6.11 4.10
CA HIS A 262 15.88 -6.78 5.34
C HIS A 262 14.49 -7.43 5.26
N GLY A 263 13.84 -7.41 4.11
CA GLY A 263 12.49 -7.94 3.94
C GLY A 263 11.43 -7.25 4.81
N GLN A 264 11.62 -5.96 5.10
CA GLN A 264 10.75 -5.22 6.02
C GLN A 264 10.23 -3.91 5.39
N PRO A 265 8.93 -3.61 5.52
CA PRO A 265 8.42 -2.28 5.30
C PRO A 265 9.07 -1.27 6.25
N ILE A 266 9.17 -0.02 5.83
CA ILE A 266 9.90 1.02 6.57
C ILE A 266 9.40 1.22 8.01
N ILE A 267 8.09 1.12 8.26
CA ILE A 267 7.50 1.27 9.61
C ILE A 267 7.93 0.16 10.58
N HIS A 268 8.38 -0.98 10.07
CA HIS A 268 8.94 -2.09 10.85
C HIS A 268 10.46 -2.06 10.89
N TYR A 269 11.11 -1.56 9.84
CA TYR A 269 12.57 -1.43 9.77
C TYR A 269 13.08 -0.26 10.61
N ASP A 270 12.49 0.92 10.44
CA ASP A 270 12.85 2.15 11.18
C ASP A 270 11.63 3.08 11.31
N LYS A 271 10.80 2.83 12.31
CA LYS A 271 9.55 3.56 12.54
C LYS A 271 9.72 5.05 12.85
N TYR A 272 10.91 5.46 13.23
CA TYR A 272 11.19 6.87 13.55
C TYR A 272 11.81 7.62 12.37
N SER A 273 12.01 6.97 11.23
CA SER A 273 12.56 7.59 10.04
C SER A 273 11.55 8.55 9.39
N ALA A 274 12.07 9.55 8.69
CA ALA A 274 11.23 10.45 7.89
C ALA A 274 10.43 9.69 6.80
N GLY A 275 10.98 8.56 6.31
CA GLY A 275 10.28 7.70 5.36
C GLY A 275 9.07 7.02 5.97
N ALA A 276 9.17 6.51 7.21
CA ALA A 276 8.05 5.91 7.93
C ALA A 276 6.93 6.94 8.16
N ALA A 277 7.28 8.10 8.73
CA ALA A 277 6.33 9.17 8.97
C ALA A 277 5.61 9.62 7.69
N ALA A 278 6.34 9.72 6.56
CA ALA A 278 5.74 10.09 5.28
C ALA A 278 4.74 9.05 4.77
N TYR A 279 5.05 7.75 4.87
CA TYR A 279 4.11 6.70 4.44
C TYR A 279 2.91 6.53 5.39
N GLU A 280 3.06 6.80 6.68
CA GLU A 280 1.93 6.84 7.62
C GLU A 280 0.94 7.95 7.25
N VAL A 281 1.44 9.16 6.96
CA VAL A 281 0.60 10.28 6.51
C VAL A 281 -0.02 9.99 5.15
N LEU A 282 0.75 9.42 4.20
CA LEU A 282 0.21 9.02 2.90
C LEU A 282 -0.94 8.00 3.03
N ALA A 283 -0.80 7.04 3.94
CA ALA A 283 -1.84 6.04 4.16
C ALA A 283 -3.14 6.66 4.70
N GLN A 284 -3.05 7.65 5.58
CA GLN A 284 -4.20 8.42 6.05
C GLN A 284 -4.87 9.20 4.91
N GLU A 285 -4.07 9.93 4.12
CA GLU A 285 -4.55 10.69 2.97
C GLU A 285 -5.21 9.80 1.90
N VAL A 286 -4.69 8.58 1.68
CA VAL A 286 -5.29 7.58 0.79
C VAL A 286 -6.66 7.15 1.31
N LEU A 287 -6.81 6.87 2.61
CA LEU A 287 -8.11 6.50 3.19
C LEU A 287 -9.13 7.63 3.09
N GLU A 288 -8.73 8.87 3.29
CA GLU A 288 -9.59 10.05 3.12
C GLU A 288 -10.09 10.17 1.68
N ARG A 289 -9.18 10.04 0.70
CA ARG A 289 -9.53 10.12 -0.75
C ARG A 289 -10.44 8.98 -1.21
N LEU A 290 -10.38 7.81 -0.57
CA LEU A 290 -11.27 6.69 -0.87
C LEU A 290 -12.68 6.84 -0.30
N GLY A 291 -13.00 7.97 0.36
CA GLY A 291 -14.28 8.24 0.97
C GLY A 291 -14.47 7.59 2.33
N GLY A 292 -13.38 7.12 2.92
CA GLY A 292 -13.32 6.70 4.30
C GLY A 292 -13.16 7.89 5.23
N GLY A 293 -14.13 8.80 5.27
CA GLY A 293 -14.14 9.85 6.27
C GLY A 293 -14.09 9.23 7.65
N LEU A 294 -12.93 9.24 8.28
CA LEU A 294 -12.74 8.99 9.69
C LEU A 294 -13.53 10.06 10.46
N LYS A 295 -14.81 9.81 10.74
CA LYS A 295 -15.48 10.54 11.81
C LYS A 295 -14.78 10.15 13.10
N VAL A 296 -13.81 10.94 13.52
CA VAL A 296 -13.37 10.99 14.89
C VAL A 296 -14.56 11.55 15.66
N GLU A 297 -15.39 10.67 16.24
CA GLU A 297 -16.32 11.11 17.26
C GLU A 297 -15.48 11.51 18.47
N GLY A 298 -15.52 12.83 18.78
CA GLY A 298 -14.88 13.45 19.91
C GLY A 298 -15.48 13.02 21.26
#